data_5b1eb39f7b2c17659c304eab22263b4b
#
_entry.id   5b1eb39f7b2c17659c304eab22263b4b
#
_cell.length_a   1.000
_cell.length_b   1.000
_cell.length_c   1.000
_cell.angle_alpha   90.00
_cell.angle_beta   90.00
_cell.angle_gamma   90.00
#
_symmetry.space_group_name_H-M   'P 1'
#
loop_
_entity.id
_entity.type
_entity.pdbx_description
1 polymer ?
#
loop_
_entity_poly.entity_id
_entity_poly.type
_entity_poly.pdbx_seq_one_letter_code
_entity_poly.pdbx_strand_id
1 'polypeptide(L)'
;INMGCPAKSAIKSGGAALIRRPDVAVASIAAAKTAGLPVSVKTRLGYTYVDEWREWLTTILQQDIANLTIHLRTKKEMSKVPAHFELIDDIIKLRDEIAPQTLLTINGDIRDRTHGEELFAAHPGLNGIMIGRGVFQNPFCFAKSADRPITKAELLSLLNYHLDLFDGWQPKLGRPFETLKRFFKIYIRDFDGAK
;
A
#
# COMPACT_ATOMS: atom_id res chain seq x y z
N ILE A 1 -8.71 0.40 8.24
CA ILE A 1 -9.88 0.29 7.33
C ILE A 1 -9.41 0.45 5.88
N ASN A 2 -9.90 -0.39 4.95
CA ASN A 2 -9.56 -0.31 3.54
C ASN A 2 -10.60 0.50 2.75
N MET A 3 -10.21 1.71 2.34
CA MET A 3 -11.01 2.61 1.50
C MET A 3 -10.33 2.88 0.13
N GLY A 4 -9.40 2.02 -0.29
CA GLY A 4 -8.62 2.22 -1.52
C GLY A 4 -8.63 1.06 -2.51
N CYS A 5 -9.17 -0.12 -2.17
CA CYS A 5 -9.18 -1.28 -3.06
C CYS A 5 -10.07 -1.02 -4.29
N PRO A 6 -9.52 -1.06 -5.52
CA PRO A 6 -10.28 -0.78 -6.74
C PRO A 6 -10.94 -2.03 -7.35
N ALA A 7 -10.75 -3.22 -6.76
CA ALA A 7 -11.25 -4.48 -7.28
C ALA A 7 -12.78 -4.50 -7.35
N LYS A 8 -13.35 -5.10 -8.41
CA LYS A 8 -14.80 -5.15 -8.62
C LYS A 8 -15.56 -5.77 -7.44
N SER A 9 -14.97 -6.79 -6.79
CA SER A 9 -15.55 -7.40 -5.58
C SER A 9 -15.56 -6.46 -4.38
N ALA A 10 -14.48 -5.69 -4.17
CA ALA A 10 -14.36 -4.77 -3.06
C ALA A 10 -15.28 -3.54 -3.18
N ILE A 11 -15.43 -2.98 -4.39
CA ILE A 11 -16.26 -1.79 -4.61
C ILE A 11 -17.76 -2.04 -4.51
N LYS A 12 -18.21 -3.30 -4.45
CA LYS A 12 -19.62 -3.62 -4.24
C LYS A 12 -20.10 -3.23 -2.84
N SER A 13 -19.25 -3.31 -1.82
CA SER A 13 -19.60 -3.10 -0.41
C SER A 13 -18.67 -2.16 0.35
N GLY A 14 -17.58 -1.66 -0.29
CA GLY A 14 -16.58 -0.85 0.38
C GLY A 14 -15.40 -0.50 -0.53
N GLY A 15 -14.18 -0.59 -0.02
CA GLY A 15 -12.96 -0.27 -0.77
C GLY A 15 -13.01 1.16 -1.31
N ALA A 16 -12.53 1.36 -2.54
CA ALA A 16 -12.50 2.69 -3.16
C ALA A 16 -13.90 3.30 -3.46
N ALA A 17 -14.98 2.51 -3.39
CA ALA A 17 -16.35 3.06 -3.55
C ALA A 17 -16.74 3.99 -2.40
N LEU A 18 -16.10 3.85 -1.23
CA LEU A 18 -16.33 4.74 -0.09
C LEU A 18 -15.94 6.20 -0.36
N ILE A 19 -15.05 6.44 -1.32
CA ILE A 19 -14.70 7.82 -1.76
C ILE A 19 -15.93 8.57 -2.29
N ARG A 20 -16.87 7.85 -2.89
CA ARG A 20 -18.16 8.40 -3.39
C ARG A 20 -19.27 8.38 -2.35
N ARG A 21 -18.96 7.89 -1.15
CA ARG A 21 -19.91 7.76 -0.04
C ARG A 21 -19.24 8.18 1.27
N PRO A 22 -18.86 9.48 1.38
CA PRO A 22 -18.15 9.98 2.55
C PRO A 22 -18.95 9.80 3.84
N ASP A 23 -20.28 9.84 3.79
CA ASP A 23 -21.18 9.54 4.89
C ASP A 23 -20.94 8.13 5.47
N VAL A 24 -20.84 7.13 4.59
CA VAL A 24 -20.58 5.73 4.99
C VAL A 24 -19.14 5.56 5.47
N ALA A 25 -18.18 6.25 4.85
CA ALA A 25 -16.78 6.22 5.27
C ALA A 25 -16.62 6.73 6.71
N VAL A 26 -17.22 7.89 7.01
CA VAL A 26 -17.24 8.50 8.35
C VAL A 26 -17.91 7.57 9.37
N ALA A 27 -19.10 7.05 9.06
CA ALA A 27 -19.80 6.09 9.92
C ALA A 27 -18.97 4.83 10.19
N SER A 28 -18.25 4.33 9.17
CA SER A 28 -17.37 3.15 9.31
C SER A 28 -16.17 3.42 10.22
N ILE A 29 -15.57 4.61 10.16
CA ILE A 29 -14.50 5.03 11.07
C ILE A 29 -15.04 5.13 12.49
N ALA A 30 -16.17 5.82 12.68
CA ALA A 30 -16.80 5.97 13.99
C ALA A 30 -17.11 4.62 14.63
N ALA A 31 -17.69 3.69 13.86
CA ALA A 31 -17.96 2.33 14.33
C ALA A 31 -16.67 1.57 14.71
N ALA A 32 -15.59 1.69 13.90
CA ALA A 32 -14.34 1.03 14.21
C ALA A 32 -13.67 1.58 15.50
N LYS A 33 -13.83 2.88 15.78
CA LYS A 33 -13.30 3.52 17.01
C LYS A 33 -13.97 2.99 18.28
N THR A 34 -15.19 2.44 18.21
CA THR A 34 -15.85 1.85 19.38
C THR A 34 -15.13 0.62 19.96
N ALA A 35 -14.21 0.02 19.18
CA ALA A 35 -13.36 -1.06 19.67
C ALA A 35 -12.26 -0.62 20.65
N GLY A 36 -12.09 0.70 20.86
CA GLY A 36 -11.03 1.26 21.74
C GLY A 36 -9.62 1.10 21.19
N LEU A 37 -9.45 0.79 19.92
CA LEU A 37 -8.15 0.62 19.26
C LEU A 37 -7.86 1.79 18.31
N PRO A 38 -6.57 2.12 18.07
CA PRO A 38 -6.20 3.10 17.06
C PRO A 38 -6.72 2.71 15.68
N VAL A 39 -7.39 3.64 14.99
CA VAL A 39 -7.94 3.40 13.66
C VAL A 39 -7.03 4.01 12.61
N SER A 40 -6.61 3.19 11.64
CA SER A 40 -5.87 3.63 10.45
C SER A 40 -6.75 3.47 9.20
N VAL A 41 -6.63 4.43 8.29
CA VAL A 41 -7.34 4.39 7.00
C VAL A 41 -6.32 4.28 5.86
N LYS A 42 -6.55 3.35 4.93
CA LYS A 42 -5.83 3.29 3.67
C LYS A 42 -6.76 3.63 2.51
N THR A 43 -6.43 4.69 1.76
CA THR A 43 -7.26 5.21 0.68
C THR A 43 -6.47 5.53 -0.58
N ARG A 44 -7.12 6.23 -1.52
CA ARG A 44 -6.58 6.83 -2.76
C ARG A 44 -6.88 8.32 -2.79
N LEU A 45 -6.31 9.04 -3.76
CA LEU A 45 -6.53 10.48 -3.97
C LEU A 45 -8.00 10.79 -4.25
N GLY A 46 -8.65 9.98 -5.05
CA GLY A 46 -10.03 10.18 -5.45
C GLY A 46 -10.59 8.93 -6.14
N TYR A 47 -11.85 9.00 -6.56
CA TYR A 47 -12.49 7.95 -7.33
C TYR A 47 -12.22 8.09 -8.84
N THR A 48 -12.50 9.26 -9.41
CA THR A 48 -12.42 9.53 -10.85
C THR A 48 -11.33 10.52 -11.19
N TYR A 49 -11.28 11.68 -10.52
CA TYR A 49 -10.40 12.80 -10.81
C TYR A 49 -9.40 13.03 -9.69
N VAL A 50 -8.23 13.54 -10.04
CA VAL A 50 -7.16 13.76 -9.06
C VAL A 50 -7.53 14.87 -8.09
N ASP A 51 -8.17 15.94 -8.54
CA ASP A 51 -8.59 17.09 -7.74
C ASP A 51 -9.62 16.78 -6.64
N GLU A 52 -10.27 15.60 -6.71
CA GLU A 52 -11.13 15.10 -5.61
C GLU A 52 -10.35 14.92 -4.29
N TRP A 53 -9.00 14.84 -4.34
CA TRP A 53 -8.17 14.48 -3.19
C TRP A 53 -8.36 15.42 -1.99
N ARG A 54 -8.46 16.72 -2.22
CA ARG A 54 -8.52 17.71 -1.14
C ARG A 54 -9.77 17.54 -0.29
N GLU A 55 -10.92 17.48 -0.90
CA GLU A 55 -12.20 17.29 -0.21
C GLU A 55 -12.27 15.93 0.49
N TRP A 56 -11.87 14.88 -0.22
CA TRP A 56 -11.88 13.51 0.30
C TRP A 56 -10.95 13.34 1.50
N LEU A 57 -9.69 13.77 1.41
CA LEU A 57 -8.74 13.64 2.51
C LEU A 57 -9.10 14.54 3.70
N THR A 58 -9.65 15.72 3.46
CA THR A 58 -10.24 16.58 4.51
C THR A 58 -11.28 15.82 5.32
N THR A 59 -12.23 15.18 4.65
CA THR A 59 -13.28 14.37 5.30
C THR A 59 -12.69 13.28 6.20
N ILE A 60 -11.65 12.59 5.74
CA ILE A 60 -11.00 11.51 6.50
C ILE A 60 -10.16 12.05 7.67
N LEU A 61 -9.38 13.11 7.46
CA LEU A 61 -8.53 13.71 8.48
C LEU A 61 -9.35 14.28 9.67
N GLN A 62 -10.54 14.79 9.41
CA GLN A 62 -11.44 15.27 10.45
C GLN A 62 -11.96 14.18 11.40
N GLN A 63 -11.67 12.90 11.12
CA GLN A 63 -12.16 11.78 11.93
C GLN A 63 -11.21 11.36 13.05
N ASP A 64 -10.13 12.11 13.33
CA ASP A 64 -9.18 11.79 14.40
C ASP A 64 -8.69 10.33 14.30
N ILE A 65 -8.06 9.99 13.20
CA ILE A 65 -7.47 8.68 12.92
C ILE A 65 -5.98 8.65 13.28
N ALA A 66 -5.48 7.49 13.66
CA ALA A 66 -4.07 7.33 14.02
C ALA A 66 -3.11 7.44 12.83
N ASN A 67 -3.50 6.92 11.67
CA ASN A 67 -2.67 6.98 10.45
C ASN A 67 -3.53 7.02 9.20
N LEU A 68 -3.12 7.85 8.25
CA LEU A 68 -3.68 7.92 6.91
C LEU A 68 -2.63 7.43 5.90
N THR A 69 -2.91 6.31 5.23
CA THR A 69 -2.09 5.81 4.13
C THR A 69 -2.75 6.14 2.80
N ILE A 70 -2.04 6.83 1.91
CA ILE A 70 -2.60 7.28 0.63
C ILE A 70 -1.86 6.60 -0.53
N HIS A 71 -2.59 5.86 -1.37
CA HIS A 71 -2.09 5.51 -2.68
C HIS A 71 -2.25 6.72 -3.61
N LEU A 72 -1.12 7.27 -4.06
CA LEU A 72 -1.06 8.52 -4.83
C LEU A 72 -1.59 8.37 -6.27
N ARG A 73 -2.79 7.80 -6.40
CA ARG A 73 -3.58 7.67 -7.63
C ARG A 73 -5.06 7.61 -7.30
N THR A 74 -5.89 7.95 -8.27
CA THR A 74 -7.34 7.74 -8.17
C THR A 74 -7.70 6.25 -8.37
N LYS A 75 -8.96 5.90 -8.07
CA LYS A 75 -9.49 4.56 -8.39
C LYS A 75 -9.53 4.31 -9.90
N LYS A 76 -9.89 5.32 -10.70
CA LYS A 76 -10.00 5.21 -12.16
C LYS A 76 -8.63 4.97 -12.82
N GLU A 77 -7.60 5.61 -12.34
CA GLU A 77 -6.23 5.45 -12.82
C GLU A 77 -5.66 4.06 -12.55
N MET A 78 -6.10 3.42 -11.47
CA MET A 78 -5.61 2.09 -11.08
C MET A 78 -4.10 2.08 -10.82
N SER A 79 -3.31 1.61 -11.82
CA SER A 79 -1.84 1.64 -11.88
C SER A 79 -1.36 1.97 -13.32
N LYS A 80 -2.18 2.68 -14.10
CA LYS A 80 -1.93 2.93 -15.52
C LYS A 80 -1.13 4.20 -15.79
N VAL A 81 -1.03 5.06 -14.78
CA VAL A 81 -0.27 6.32 -14.82
C VAL A 81 0.76 6.31 -13.69
N PRO A 82 1.80 7.17 -13.70
CA PRO A 82 2.69 7.36 -12.56
C PRO A 82 1.92 7.79 -11.29
N ALA A 83 2.47 7.49 -10.12
CA ALA A 83 1.95 8.02 -8.86
C ALA A 83 2.19 9.54 -8.78
N HIS A 84 1.22 10.26 -8.25
CA HIS A 84 1.23 11.72 -8.14
C HIS A 84 2.07 12.20 -6.95
N PHE A 85 3.40 12.04 -7.03
CA PHE A 85 4.34 12.48 -6.00
C PHE A 85 4.34 14.01 -5.82
N GLU A 86 4.00 14.76 -6.85
CA GLU A 86 3.88 16.22 -6.84
C GLU A 86 2.85 16.75 -5.82
N LEU A 87 1.93 15.90 -5.36
CA LEU A 87 0.90 16.28 -4.37
C LEU A 87 1.34 16.09 -2.91
N ILE A 88 2.50 15.47 -2.66
CA ILE A 88 2.91 15.08 -1.30
C ILE A 88 2.94 16.30 -0.37
N ASP A 89 3.59 17.39 -0.76
CA ASP A 89 3.75 18.56 0.09
C ASP A 89 2.42 19.25 0.39
N ASP A 90 1.50 19.29 -0.57
CA ASP A 90 0.18 19.86 -0.35
C ASP A 90 -0.68 18.98 0.55
N ILE A 91 -0.52 17.65 0.46
CA ILE A 91 -1.19 16.69 1.36
C ILE A 91 -0.63 16.80 2.78
N ILE A 92 0.70 16.99 2.94
CA ILE A 92 1.33 17.24 4.24
C ILE A 92 0.74 18.50 4.86
N LYS A 93 0.69 19.62 4.12
CA LYS A 93 0.08 20.88 4.59
C LYS A 93 -1.36 20.67 5.05
N LEU A 94 -2.17 19.99 4.24
CA LEU A 94 -3.57 19.70 4.59
C LEU A 94 -3.67 18.89 5.88
N ARG A 95 -2.83 17.85 6.06
CA ARG A 95 -2.78 17.05 7.28
C ARG A 95 -2.40 17.90 8.48
N ASP A 96 -1.37 18.73 8.35
CA ASP A 96 -0.86 19.57 9.45
C ASP A 96 -1.88 20.64 9.87
N GLU A 97 -2.68 21.15 8.93
CA GLU A 97 -3.76 22.10 9.22
C GLU A 97 -4.94 21.45 9.96
N ILE A 98 -5.30 20.21 9.62
CA ILE A 98 -6.53 19.57 10.12
C ILE A 98 -6.26 18.61 11.27
N ALA A 99 -5.23 17.78 11.15
CA ALA A 99 -4.95 16.67 12.06
C ALA A 99 -3.42 16.44 12.22
N PRO A 100 -2.68 17.37 12.82
CA PRO A 100 -1.21 17.29 12.91
C PRO A 100 -0.71 16.06 13.67
N GLN A 101 -1.55 15.44 14.51
CA GLN A 101 -1.25 14.19 15.23
C GLN A 101 -1.42 12.93 14.36
N THR A 102 -2.14 13.00 13.22
CA THR A 102 -2.33 11.86 12.34
C THR A 102 -1.06 11.56 11.55
N LEU A 103 -0.55 10.33 11.67
CA LEU A 103 0.60 9.89 10.89
C LEU A 103 0.23 9.80 9.40
N LEU A 104 1.12 10.28 8.53
CA LEU A 104 0.92 10.27 7.09
C LEU A 104 1.88 9.27 6.42
N THR A 105 1.31 8.30 5.73
CA THR A 105 2.03 7.27 4.98
C THR A 105 1.67 7.35 3.50
N ILE A 106 2.66 7.35 2.62
CA ILE A 106 2.43 7.32 1.16
C ILE A 106 2.68 5.94 0.56
N ASN A 107 1.98 5.67 -0.53
CA ASN A 107 2.04 4.44 -1.31
C ASN A 107 1.88 4.75 -2.81
N GLY A 108 2.42 3.92 -3.66
CA GLY A 108 2.37 4.04 -5.13
C GLY A 108 3.77 4.16 -5.70
N ASP A 109 4.13 3.27 -6.63
CA ASP A 109 5.40 3.20 -7.37
C ASP A 109 6.70 3.26 -6.54
N ILE A 110 6.61 3.12 -5.23
CA ILE A 110 7.77 3.06 -4.36
C ILE A 110 8.38 1.67 -4.53
N ARG A 111 9.59 1.63 -5.07
CA ARG A 111 10.26 0.39 -5.50
C ARG A 111 10.84 -0.39 -4.32
N ASP A 112 11.58 0.32 -3.47
CA ASP A 112 12.40 -0.24 -2.42
C ASP A 112 12.64 0.78 -1.30
N ARG A 113 13.40 0.38 -0.30
CA ARG A 113 13.73 1.22 0.84
C ARG A 113 14.56 2.44 0.45
N THR A 114 15.52 2.30 -0.45
CA THR A 114 16.36 3.42 -0.91
C THR A 114 15.48 4.52 -1.51
N HIS A 115 14.60 4.17 -2.44
CA HIS A 115 13.63 5.13 -3.01
C HIS A 115 12.70 5.72 -1.93
N GLY A 116 12.32 4.94 -0.93
CA GLY A 116 11.54 5.44 0.21
C GLY A 116 12.30 6.46 1.05
N GLU A 117 13.59 6.23 1.32
CA GLU A 117 14.46 7.15 2.06
C GLU A 117 14.70 8.47 1.28
N GLU A 118 14.82 8.41 -0.05
CA GLU A 118 14.87 9.59 -0.93
C GLU A 118 13.59 10.44 -0.80
N LEU A 119 12.41 9.81 -0.80
CA LEU A 119 11.14 10.50 -0.62
C LEU A 119 11.02 11.12 0.79
N PHE A 120 11.50 10.45 1.82
CA PHE A 120 11.54 11.01 3.17
C PHE A 120 12.43 12.26 3.26
N ALA A 121 13.59 12.22 2.61
CA ALA A 121 14.51 13.36 2.59
C ALA A 121 13.91 14.55 1.82
N ALA A 122 13.17 14.28 0.73
CA ALA A 122 12.51 15.31 -0.07
C ALA A 122 11.25 15.90 0.61
N HIS A 123 10.56 15.10 1.45
CA HIS A 123 9.27 15.45 2.07
C HIS A 123 9.28 15.19 3.58
N PRO A 124 9.92 16.04 4.40
CA PRO A 124 10.18 15.78 5.83
C PRO A 124 8.91 15.68 6.70
N GLY A 125 7.74 16.06 6.18
CA GLY A 125 6.46 15.89 6.89
C GLY A 125 5.84 14.49 6.79
N LEU A 126 6.45 13.56 6.03
CA LEU A 126 6.01 12.17 5.97
C LEU A 126 6.37 11.41 7.27
N ASN A 127 5.53 10.44 7.63
CA ASN A 127 5.75 9.54 8.77
C ASN A 127 5.96 8.09 8.34
N GLY A 128 5.57 7.71 7.12
CA GLY A 128 5.67 6.36 6.63
C GLY A 128 5.71 6.22 5.12
N ILE A 129 6.30 5.10 4.69
CA ILE A 129 6.34 4.67 3.29
C ILE A 129 5.76 3.26 3.21
N MET A 130 4.86 3.03 2.25
CA MET A 130 4.32 1.71 2.01
C MET A 130 4.76 1.18 0.64
N ILE A 131 5.57 0.14 0.64
CA ILE A 131 5.96 -0.59 -0.57
C ILE A 131 4.91 -1.68 -0.84
N GLY A 132 4.37 -1.71 -2.03
CA GLY A 132 3.41 -2.72 -2.46
C GLY A 132 4.04 -3.71 -3.44
N ARG A 133 3.88 -3.46 -4.73
CA ARG A 133 4.36 -4.35 -5.80
C ARG A 133 5.89 -4.46 -5.90
N GLY A 134 6.62 -3.54 -5.28
CA GLY A 134 8.09 -3.59 -5.21
C GLY A 134 8.61 -4.93 -4.70
N VAL A 135 7.95 -5.54 -3.70
CA VAL A 135 8.34 -6.85 -3.17
C VAL A 135 8.30 -7.99 -4.21
N PHE A 136 7.43 -7.86 -5.24
CA PHE A 136 7.38 -8.85 -6.33
C PHE A 136 8.52 -8.67 -7.35
N GLN A 137 9.10 -7.48 -7.40
CA GLN A 137 10.26 -7.18 -8.25
C GLN A 137 11.58 -7.42 -7.50
N ASN A 138 11.60 -7.10 -6.21
CA ASN A 138 12.74 -7.30 -5.33
C ASN A 138 12.26 -7.78 -3.96
N PRO A 139 12.37 -9.08 -3.62
CA PRO A 139 11.97 -9.60 -2.32
C PRO A 139 12.79 -9.00 -1.16
N PHE A 140 13.93 -8.39 -1.44
CA PHE A 140 14.76 -7.67 -0.46
C PHE A 140 14.51 -6.16 -0.45
N CYS A 141 13.42 -5.68 -1.03
CA CYS A 141 13.13 -4.24 -1.18
C CYS A 141 13.10 -3.45 0.14
N PHE A 142 13.01 -4.11 1.29
CA PHE A 142 13.07 -3.50 2.62
C PHE A 142 14.48 -3.49 3.24
N ALA A 143 15.46 -4.17 2.61
CA ALA A 143 16.83 -4.18 3.12
C ALA A 143 17.48 -2.80 2.96
N LYS A 144 18.51 -2.50 3.81
CA LYS A 144 19.29 -1.25 3.70
C LYS A 144 20.01 -1.10 2.37
N SER A 145 20.37 -2.22 1.73
CA SER A 145 21.02 -2.29 0.41
C SER A 145 20.07 -2.90 -0.62
N ALA A 146 18.85 -2.39 -0.70
CA ALA A 146 17.81 -2.91 -1.58
C ALA A 146 18.11 -2.74 -3.09
N ASP A 147 19.00 -1.83 -3.43
CA ASP A 147 19.48 -1.49 -4.78
C ASP A 147 20.58 -2.42 -5.30
N ARG A 148 21.16 -3.28 -4.44
CA ARG A 148 22.19 -4.24 -4.87
C ARG A 148 21.64 -5.33 -5.79
N PRO A 149 22.46 -5.89 -6.69
CA PRO A 149 22.09 -7.08 -7.46
C PRO A 149 21.72 -8.26 -6.55
N ILE A 150 20.67 -8.97 -6.91
CA ILE A 150 20.23 -10.18 -6.21
C ILE A 150 20.78 -11.38 -6.98
N THR A 151 21.43 -12.29 -6.29
CA THR A 151 22.01 -13.49 -6.91
C THR A 151 20.93 -14.58 -7.11
N LYS A 152 21.16 -15.46 -8.10
CA LYS A 152 20.36 -16.66 -8.31
C LYS A 152 20.25 -17.52 -7.04
N ALA A 153 21.37 -17.68 -6.32
CA ALA A 153 21.39 -18.49 -5.10
C ALA A 153 20.46 -17.94 -4.02
N GLU A 154 20.44 -16.60 -3.83
CA GLU A 154 19.53 -15.95 -2.88
C GLU A 154 18.06 -16.14 -3.26
N LEU A 155 17.73 -15.98 -4.54
CA LEU A 155 16.35 -16.17 -5.02
C LEU A 155 15.87 -17.61 -4.84
N LEU A 156 16.73 -18.59 -5.16
CA LEU A 156 16.42 -20.02 -4.97
C LEU A 156 16.31 -20.39 -3.48
N SER A 157 17.16 -19.81 -2.62
CA SER A 157 17.06 -20.01 -1.17
C SER A 157 15.72 -19.47 -0.63
N LEU A 158 15.30 -18.31 -1.08
CA LEU A 158 13.97 -17.75 -0.71
C LEU A 158 12.81 -18.60 -1.24
N LEU A 159 12.92 -19.15 -2.44
CA LEU A 159 11.91 -20.06 -2.98
C LEU A 159 11.79 -21.30 -2.09
N ASN A 160 12.91 -21.95 -1.77
CA ASN A 160 12.90 -23.13 -0.90
C ASN A 160 12.30 -22.80 0.47
N TYR A 161 12.70 -21.70 1.09
CA TYR A 161 12.13 -21.24 2.35
C TYR A 161 10.61 -21.02 2.26
N HIS A 162 10.12 -20.44 1.16
CA HIS A 162 8.68 -20.25 0.94
C HIS A 162 7.95 -21.59 0.79
N LEU A 163 8.56 -22.56 0.11
CA LEU A 163 8.00 -23.91 -0.03
C LEU A 163 7.95 -24.64 1.33
N ASP A 164 9.04 -24.59 2.11
CA ASP A 164 9.10 -25.18 3.45
C ASP A 164 8.03 -24.59 4.38
N LEU A 165 7.85 -23.26 4.35
CA LEU A 165 6.78 -22.59 5.09
C LEU A 165 5.39 -23.07 4.65
N PHE A 166 5.18 -23.20 3.33
CA PHE A 166 3.89 -23.67 2.81
C PHE A 166 3.61 -25.08 3.27
N ASP A 167 4.58 -25.99 3.18
CA ASP A 167 4.43 -27.39 3.60
C ASP A 167 4.14 -27.49 5.10
N GLY A 168 4.82 -26.69 5.91
CA GLY A 168 4.59 -26.65 7.36
C GLY A 168 3.20 -26.12 7.75
N TRP A 169 2.62 -25.22 6.96
CA TRP A 169 1.31 -24.61 7.24
C TRP A 169 0.15 -25.26 6.49
N GLN A 170 0.43 -25.97 5.39
CA GLN A 170 -0.59 -26.56 4.50
C GLN A 170 -1.61 -27.43 5.22
N PRO A 171 -1.22 -28.30 6.19
CA PRO A 171 -2.17 -29.14 6.93
C PRO A 171 -3.23 -28.31 7.68
N LYS A 172 -2.87 -27.11 8.15
CA LYS A 172 -3.78 -26.19 8.86
C LYS A 172 -4.59 -25.31 7.91
N LEU A 173 -3.98 -24.89 6.79
CA LEU A 173 -4.59 -23.94 5.85
C LEU A 173 -5.48 -24.60 4.80
N GLY A 174 -5.26 -25.88 4.48
CA GLY A 174 -5.98 -26.60 3.44
C GLY A 174 -5.88 -25.97 2.05
N ARG A 175 -4.81 -25.21 1.78
CA ARG A 175 -4.64 -24.51 0.50
C ARG A 175 -3.94 -25.40 -0.54
N PRO A 176 -4.46 -25.51 -1.76
CA PRO A 176 -3.79 -26.30 -2.81
C PRO A 176 -2.48 -25.60 -3.24
N PHE A 177 -1.48 -26.39 -3.63
CA PHE A 177 -0.16 -25.95 -4.08
C PHE A 177 -0.22 -24.93 -5.24
N GLU A 178 -1.22 -25.03 -6.08
CA GLU A 178 -1.47 -24.09 -7.20
C GLU A 178 -1.54 -22.63 -6.75
N THR A 179 -1.90 -22.38 -5.50
CA THR A 179 -1.96 -21.02 -4.95
C THR A 179 -0.58 -20.35 -4.88
N LEU A 180 0.50 -21.14 -4.85
CA LEU A 180 1.89 -20.65 -4.83
C LEU A 180 2.40 -20.26 -6.23
N LYS A 181 1.90 -20.87 -7.29
CA LYS A 181 2.43 -20.68 -8.66
C LYS A 181 2.55 -19.23 -9.08
N ARG A 182 1.60 -18.39 -8.66
CA ARG A 182 1.60 -16.94 -8.94
C ARG A 182 2.81 -16.19 -8.35
N PHE A 183 3.46 -16.76 -7.34
CA PHE A 183 4.62 -16.16 -6.67
C PHE A 183 5.95 -16.63 -7.24
N PHE A 184 5.99 -17.72 -8.02
CA PHE A 184 7.23 -18.30 -8.55
C PHE A 184 8.03 -17.29 -9.38
N LYS A 185 7.35 -16.41 -10.12
CA LYS A 185 8.00 -15.34 -10.89
C LYS A 185 8.78 -14.30 -10.04
N ILE A 186 8.63 -14.33 -8.72
CA ILE A 186 9.42 -13.50 -7.81
C ILE A 186 10.84 -14.06 -7.71
N TYR A 187 10.95 -15.39 -7.74
CA TYR A 187 12.18 -16.13 -7.46
C TYR A 187 12.84 -16.64 -8.72
N ILE A 188 12.04 -17.04 -9.73
CA ILE A 188 12.54 -17.64 -10.98
C ILE A 188 12.48 -16.58 -12.08
N ARG A 189 13.53 -15.73 -12.13
CA ARG A 189 13.66 -14.64 -13.10
C ARG A 189 15.08 -14.08 -13.13
N ASP A 190 15.39 -13.36 -14.21
CA ASP A 190 16.61 -12.55 -14.37
C ASP A 190 17.94 -13.34 -14.25
N PHE A 191 17.90 -14.66 -14.53
CA PHE A 191 19.09 -15.53 -14.62
C PHE A 191 18.90 -16.62 -15.68
N ASP A 192 20.01 -17.21 -16.13
CA ASP A 192 19.97 -18.27 -17.14
C ASP A 192 19.18 -19.50 -16.66
N GLY A 193 18.25 -19.95 -17.50
CA GLY A 193 17.35 -21.07 -17.22
C GLY A 193 16.11 -20.69 -16.41
N ALA A 194 15.85 -19.40 -16.17
CA ALA A 194 14.62 -18.93 -15.50
C ALA A 194 13.36 -18.96 -16.36
N LYS A 195 13.45 -19.27 -17.68
CA LYS A 195 12.33 -19.33 -18.62
C LYS A 195 11.77 -20.73 -18.72
#